data_4031224d6a58dd90241ae3e14e3eaca5
#
_entry.id   4031224d6a58dd90241ae3e14e3eaca5
#
_cell.length_a   1.000
_cell.length_b   1.000
_cell.length_c   1.000
_cell.angle_alpha   90.00
_cell.angle_beta   90.00
_cell.angle_gamma   90.00
#
_symmetry.space_group_name_H-M   'P 1'
#
loop_
_entity.id
_entity.type
_entity.pdbx_description
1 polymer ?
#
loop_
_entity_poly.entity_id
_entity_poly.type
_entity_poly.pdbx_seq_one_letter_code
_entity_poly.pdbx_strand_id
1 'polypeptide(L)'
;MSKENCRIWIVDDNKEFLRDLEFALRLEGWEVCPYDDPIKFLEELNFDCPGCIILDVRMPILSGDEVQEHLLSKNCPLPVIFLTGHGDMNLAIHTFRHGAVDFIQKPFDTAYLFAAIEKEIISRERRFKDWKTEGPKEKFDKLTYRQKQLLTDIAKGVPSRFIADHLNISIRTVERHRQNGMRICGVKSTQELIEFLRKVKT
;
A
#
# COMPACT_ATOMS: atom_id res chain seq x y z
N MET A 1 -9.22 -13.53 14.34
CA MET A 1 -9.14 -13.81 12.90
C MET A 1 -8.36 -15.10 12.73
N SER A 2 -8.77 -16.02 11.86
CA SER A 2 -7.91 -17.16 11.59
C SER A 2 -6.83 -16.71 10.60
N LYS A 3 -5.58 -16.99 10.91
CA LYS A 3 -4.41 -16.73 10.04
C LYS A 3 -4.58 -17.45 8.68
N GLU A 4 -5.45 -18.45 8.62
CA GLU A 4 -5.79 -19.28 7.46
C GLU A 4 -6.39 -18.53 6.26
N ASN A 5 -6.93 -17.30 6.47
CA ASN A 5 -7.50 -16.48 5.42
C ASN A 5 -6.59 -15.32 5.01
N CYS A 6 -5.36 -15.26 5.54
CA CYS A 6 -4.39 -14.20 5.26
C CYS A 6 -3.15 -14.79 4.63
N ARG A 7 -2.68 -14.15 3.56
CA ARG A 7 -1.49 -14.58 2.83
C ARG A 7 -0.33 -13.62 3.04
N ILE A 8 0.85 -14.17 3.25
CA ILE A 8 2.10 -13.43 3.35
C ILE A 8 2.93 -13.69 2.10
N TRP A 9 3.18 -12.64 1.33
CA TRP A 9 4.11 -12.69 0.22
C TRP A 9 5.48 -12.27 0.71
N ILE A 10 6.52 -13.05 0.39
CA ILE A 10 7.91 -12.73 0.72
C ILE A 10 8.65 -12.57 -0.60
N VAL A 11 9.31 -11.45 -0.79
CA VAL A 11 10.10 -11.17 -2.00
C VAL A 11 11.52 -10.82 -1.59
N ASP A 12 12.48 -11.71 -1.91
CA ASP A 12 13.89 -11.59 -1.53
C ASP A 12 14.73 -12.48 -2.45
N ASP A 13 15.81 -12.00 -3.01
CA ASP A 13 16.66 -12.78 -3.93
C ASP A 13 17.50 -13.85 -3.22
N ASN A 14 17.60 -13.78 -1.90
CA ASN A 14 18.33 -14.79 -1.08
C ASN A 14 17.40 -16.00 -0.81
N LYS A 15 17.62 -17.08 -1.58
CA LYS A 15 16.84 -18.32 -1.48
C LYS A 15 16.95 -19.03 -0.12
N GLU A 16 18.06 -18.90 0.59
CA GLU A 16 18.22 -19.48 1.92
C GLU A 16 17.36 -18.71 2.92
N PHE A 17 17.46 -17.40 2.92
CA PHE A 17 16.62 -16.53 3.73
C PHE A 17 15.13 -16.73 3.47
N LEU A 18 14.71 -16.85 2.19
CA LEU A 18 13.32 -17.15 1.84
C LEU A 18 12.82 -18.44 2.47
N ARG A 19 13.61 -19.53 2.39
CA ARG A 19 13.22 -20.82 2.97
C ARG A 19 13.08 -20.77 4.49
N ASP A 20 14.02 -20.11 5.15
CA ASP A 20 14.03 -20.01 6.62
C ASP A 20 12.84 -19.17 7.10
N LEU A 21 12.59 -18.03 6.45
CA LEU A 21 11.47 -17.15 6.80
C LEU A 21 10.12 -17.79 6.46
N GLU A 22 10.00 -18.46 5.30
CA GLU A 22 8.81 -19.22 4.94
C GLU A 22 8.50 -20.28 5.99
N PHE A 23 9.51 -21.07 6.39
CA PHE A 23 9.34 -22.10 7.41
C PHE A 23 8.84 -21.50 8.74
N ALA A 24 9.48 -20.43 9.20
CA ALA A 24 9.09 -19.76 10.45
C ALA A 24 7.66 -19.22 10.41
N LEU A 25 7.26 -18.58 9.32
CA LEU A 25 5.90 -18.04 9.16
C LEU A 25 4.83 -19.14 9.04
N ARG A 26 5.15 -20.27 8.37
CA ARG A 26 4.25 -21.42 8.29
C ARG A 26 4.05 -22.09 9.64
N LEU A 27 5.08 -22.16 10.50
CA LEU A 27 4.95 -22.64 11.87
C LEU A 27 3.99 -21.78 12.70
N GLU A 28 3.95 -20.47 12.43
CA GLU A 28 2.99 -19.54 13.03
C GLU A 28 1.57 -19.64 12.44
N GLY A 29 1.36 -20.49 11.44
CA GLY A 29 0.07 -20.75 10.83
C GLY A 29 -0.32 -19.79 9.70
N TRP A 30 0.66 -19.09 9.10
CA TRP A 30 0.41 -18.24 7.93
C TRP A 30 0.46 -19.03 6.62
N GLU A 31 -0.39 -18.67 5.66
CA GLU A 31 -0.20 -19.04 4.26
C GLU A 31 0.90 -18.16 3.66
N VAL A 32 1.97 -18.77 3.11
CA VAL A 32 3.16 -18.03 2.64
C VAL A 32 3.43 -18.33 1.18
N CYS A 33 3.69 -17.26 0.41
CA CYS A 33 4.08 -17.29 -0.99
C CYS A 33 5.46 -16.64 -1.15
N PRO A 34 6.55 -17.42 -1.23
CA PRO A 34 7.89 -16.91 -1.42
C PRO A 34 8.19 -16.66 -2.91
N TYR A 35 8.92 -15.58 -3.20
CA TYR A 35 9.40 -15.19 -4.52
C TYR A 35 10.86 -14.77 -4.44
N ASP A 36 11.70 -15.42 -5.24
CA ASP A 36 13.11 -15.05 -5.45
C ASP A 36 13.31 -14.11 -6.64
N ASP A 37 12.23 -13.83 -7.36
CA ASP A 37 12.17 -12.94 -8.53
C ASP A 37 11.05 -11.90 -8.36
N PRO A 38 11.39 -10.60 -8.26
CA PRO A 38 10.41 -9.53 -8.11
C PRO A 38 9.50 -9.35 -9.34
N ILE A 39 9.95 -9.72 -10.54
CA ILE A 39 9.13 -9.63 -11.76
C ILE A 39 8.03 -10.68 -11.69
N LYS A 40 8.39 -11.93 -11.41
CA LYS A 40 7.44 -13.03 -11.24
C LYS A 40 6.42 -12.72 -10.15
N PHE A 41 6.87 -12.15 -9.03
CA PHE A 41 5.97 -11.68 -7.98
C PHE A 41 4.94 -10.68 -8.49
N LEU A 42 5.35 -9.65 -9.25
CA LEU A 42 4.44 -8.62 -9.77
C LEU A 42 3.47 -9.14 -10.84
N GLU A 43 3.83 -10.19 -11.56
CA GLU A 43 2.97 -10.86 -12.55
C GLU A 43 1.92 -11.75 -11.90
N GLU A 44 2.29 -12.50 -10.85
CA GLU A 44 1.43 -13.48 -10.20
C GLU A 44 0.62 -12.89 -9.02
N LEU A 45 0.96 -11.68 -8.58
CA LEU A 45 0.32 -11.07 -7.42
C LEU A 45 -1.17 -10.83 -7.65
N ASN A 46 -1.98 -11.47 -6.80
CA ASN A 46 -3.41 -11.28 -6.73
C ASN A 46 -3.77 -10.59 -5.39
N PHE A 47 -4.60 -9.55 -5.44
CA PHE A 47 -5.04 -8.77 -4.27
C PHE A 47 -6.36 -9.26 -3.65
N ASP A 48 -6.90 -10.37 -4.10
CA ASP A 48 -8.24 -10.82 -3.72
C ASP A 48 -8.31 -11.38 -2.30
N CYS A 49 -7.17 -11.67 -1.69
CA CYS A 49 -7.10 -12.08 -0.30
C CYS A 49 -6.37 -11.06 0.58
N PRO A 50 -6.78 -10.91 1.84
CA PRO A 50 -6.07 -10.08 2.80
C PRO A 50 -4.67 -10.65 3.08
N GLY A 51 -3.73 -9.79 3.49
CA GLY A 51 -2.38 -10.23 3.82
C GLY A 51 -1.38 -9.10 3.94
N CYS A 52 -0.11 -9.44 3.83
CA CYS A 52 1.01 -8.53 3.93
C CYS A 52 2.12 -8.93 2.95
N ILE A 53 2.81 -7.94 2.40
CA ILE A 53 3.99 -8.13 1.56
C ILE A 53 5.23 -7.83 2.40
N ILE A 54 6.14 -8.77 2.47
CA ILE A 54 7.48 -8.62 3.04
C ILE A 54 8.43 -8.49 1.85
N LEU A 55 9.16 -7.39 1.76
CA LEU A 55 9.91 -7.02 0.57
C LEU A 55 11.33 -6.63 0.92
N ASP A 56 12.30 -7.35 0.36
CA ASP A 56 13.68 -6.91 0.47
C ASP A 56 13.92 -5.62 -0.32
N VAL A 57 14.79 -4.78 0.21
CA VAL A 57 15.12 -3.50 -0.41
C VAL A 57 16.05 -3.69 -1.61
N ARG A 58 17.05 -4.56 -1.47
CA ARG A 58 18.12 -4.72 -2.45
C ARG A 58 18.02 -6.05 -3.17
N MET A 59 17.37 -6.03 -4.30
CA MET A 59 17.31 -7.18 -5.18
C MET A 59 17.93 -6.85 -6.55
N PRO A 60 18.55 -7.82 -7.24
CA PRO A 60 18.95 -7.67 -8.63
C PRO A 60 17.73 -7.47 -9.53
N ILE A 61 17.89 -6.82 -10.67
CA ILE A 61 16.88 -6.60 -11.71
C ILE A 61 15.88 -5.50 -11.35
N LEU A 62 15.20 -5.60 -10.20
CA LEU A 62 14.20 -4.64 -9.73
C LEU A 62 14.34 -4.50 -8.20
N SER A 63 14.66 -3.31 -7.73
CA SER A 63 14.79 -3.00 -6.30
C SER A 63 13.43 -2.95 -5.60
N GLY A 64 13.42 -3.09 -4.28
CA GLY A 64 12.19 -3.11 -3.50
C GLY A 64 11.37 -1.81 -3.61
N ASP A 65 12.02 -0.66 -3.74
CA ASP A 65 11.34 0.62 -3.96
C ASP A 65 10.69 0.71 -5.35
N GLU A 66 11.32 0.17 -6.39
CA GLU A 66 10.72 0.06 -7.72
C GLU A 66 9.51 -0.90 -7.70
N VAL A 67 9.62 -2.05 -7.00
CA VAL A 67 8.48 -2.94 -6.76
C VAL A 67 7.35 -2.20 -6.06
N GLN A 68 7.64 -1.42 -5.02
CA GLN A 68 6.63 -0.62 -4.33
C GLN A 68 5.97 0.41 -5.26
N GLU A 69 6.72 1.07 -6.14
CA GLU A 69 6.14 1.98 -7.15
C GLU A 69 5.15 1.25 -8.07
N HIS A 70 5.49 0.03 -8.52
CA HIS A 70 4.59 -0.82 -9.30
C HIS A 70 3.31 -1.19 -8.52
N LEU A 71 3.44 -1.58 -7.25
CA LEU A 71 2.30 -1.87 -6.37
C LEU A 71 1.38 -0.65 -6.21
N LEU A 72 1.97 0.52 -6.00
CA LEU A 72 1.22 1.79 -5.89
C LEU A 72 0.50 2.14 -7.20
N SER A 73 1.15 1.93 -8.35
CA SER A 73 0.53 2.17 -9.67
C SER A 73 -0.69 1.29 -9.92
N LYS A 74 -0.66 0.05 -9.43
CA LYS A 74 -1.78 -0.92 -9.47
C LYS A 74 -2.80 -0.70 -8.35
N ASN A 75 -2.65 0.32 -7.48
CA ASN A 75 -3.49 0.55 -6.29
C ASN A 75 -3.54 -0.66 -5.34
N CYS A 76 -2.42 -1.36 -5.16
CA CYS A 76 -2.33 -2.50 -4.27
C CYS A 76 -2.77 -2.12 -2.84
N PRO A 77 -3.76 -2.80 -2.25
CA PRO A 77 -4.26 -2.46 -0.92
C PRO A 77 -3.42 -3.09 0.19
N LEU A 78 -2.50 -4.00 -0.14
CA LEU A 78 -1.74 -4.76 0.84
C LEU A 78 -0.67 -3.89 1.52
N PRO A 79 -0.44 -4.06 2.83
CA PRO A 79 0.67 -3.42 3.52
C PRO A 79 2.00 -3.98 3.04
N VAL A 80 3.00 -3.13 2.92
CA VAL A 80 4.37 -3.51 2.58
C VAL A 80 5.26 -3.26 3.78
N ILE A 81 5.92 -4.30 4.28
CA ILE A 81 6.98 -4.24 5.29
C ILE A 81 8.30 -4.47 4.56
N PHE A 82 9.19 -3.50 4.64
CA PHE A 82 10.51 -3.65 4.06
C PHE A 82 11.47 -4.37 5.00
N LEU A 83 12.26 -5.29 4.43
CA LEU A 83 13.45 -5.82 5.08
C LEU A 83 14.70 -5.21 4.45
N THR A 84 15.68 -4.83 5.26
CA THR A 84 16.88 -4.16 4.77
C THR A 84 18.14 -4.63 5.46
N GLY A 85 19.27 -4.63 4.72
CA GLY A 85 20.60 -4.75 5.27
C GLY A 85 21.10 -3.45 5.92
N HIS A 86 22.38 -3.42 6.26
CA HIS A 86 23.04 -2.22 6.82
C HIS A 86 23.16 -1.09 5.79
N GLY A 87 22.84 0.13 6.21
CA GLY A 87 23.17 1.36 5.45
C GLY A 87 22.02 2.00 4.65
N ASP A 88 20.81 1.48 4.71
CA ASP A 88 19.70 1.94 3.86
C ASP A 88 18.78 2.99 4.52
N MET A 89 19.24 3.71 5.56
CA MET A 89 18.45 4.69 6.30
C MET A 89 17.83 5.78 5.40
N ASN A 90 18.55 6.24 4.38
CA ASN A 90 18.03 7.25 3.46
C ASN A 90 16.92 6.68 2.56
N LEU A 91 17.01 5.39 2.22
CA LEU A 91 16.00 4.69 1.45
C LEU A 91 14.76 4.40 2.29
N ALA A 92 14.94 4.11 3.61
CA ALA A 92 13.82 3.99 4.55
C ALA A 92 12.95 5.24 4.56
N ILE A 93 13.56 6.43 4.65
CA ILE A 93 12.82 7.71 4.64
C ILE A 93 12.06 7.90 3.31
N HIS A 94 12.65 7.46 2.20
CA HIS A 94 12.01 7.57 0.89
C HIS A 94 10.80 6.62 0.78
N THR A 95 10.94 5.36 1.17
CA THR A 95 9.89 4.35 1.09
C THR A 95 8.72 4.61 2.05
N PHE A 96 8.98 5.16 3.25
CA PHE A 96 7.93 5.63 4.15
C PHE A 96 7.06 6.72 3.51
N ARG A 97 7.66 7.66 2.78
CA ARG A 97 6.91 8.70 2.04
C ARG A 97 6.03 8.13 0.94
N HIS A 98 6.31 6.90 0.48
CA HIS A 98 5.59 6.21 -0.57
C HIS A 98 4.62 5.14 -0.05
N GLY A 99 4.36 5.10 1.27
CA GLY A 99 3.30 4.28 1.85
C GLY A 99 3.73 2.91 2.36
N ALA A 100 5.03 2.65 2.54
CA ALA A 100 5.50 1.55 3.36
C ALA A 100 4.94 1.70 4.79
N VAL A 101 4.55 0.60 5.40
CA VAL A 101 3.95 0.64 6.74
C VAL A 101 4.96 0.38 7.83
N ASP A 102 6.03 -0.37 7.53
CA ASP A 102 7.13 -0.62 8.45
C ASP A 102 8.43 -0.93 7.70
N PHE A 103 9.55 -0.86 8.43
CA PHE A 103 10.89 -1.04 7.92
C PHE A 103 11.74 -1.75 8.97
N ILE A 104 12.18 -2.97 8.68
CA ILE A 104 12.87 -3.84 9.63
C ILE A 104 14.28 -4.12 9.13
N GLN A 105 15.26 -3.84 9.96
CA GLN A 105 16.68 -4.06 9.64
C GLN A 105 17.09 -5.50 9.91
N LYS A 106 17.74 -6.13 8.93
CA LYS A 106 18.41 -7.45 9.09
C LYS A 106 19.76 -7.27 9.81
N PRO A 107 20.15 -8.15 10.75
CA PRO A 107 19.36 -9.26 11.31
C PRO A 107 18.30 -8.76 12.30
N PHE A 108 17.16 -9.42 12.38
CA PHE A 108 16.04 -9.08 13.25
C PHE A 108 15.55 -10.30 14.04
N ASP A 109 14.85 -10.03 15.14
CA ASP A 109 14.10 -11.05 15.86
C ASP A 109 12.80 -11.36 15.06
N THR A 110 12.59 -12.66 14.77
CA THR A 110 11.36 -13.10 14.05
C THR A 110 10.10 -12.74 14.80
N ALA A 111 10.10 -12.73 16.14
CA ALA A 111 8.96 -12.30 16.94
C ALA A 111 8.58 -10.85 16.68
N TYR A 112 9.56 -9.97 16.43
CA TYR A 112 9.29 -8.59 16.06
C TYR A 112 8.61 -8.47 14.70
N LEU A 113 9.10 -9.22 13.70
CA LEU A 113 8.48 -9.27 12.37
C LEU A 113 7.04 -9.80 12.45
N PHE A 114 6.80 -10.87 13.20
CA PHE A 114 5.47 -11.44 13.36
C PHE A 114 4.48 -10.46 14.00
N ALA A 115 4.93 -9.74 15.04
CA ALA A 115 4.12 -8.70 15.67
C ALA A 115 3.81 -7.54 14.70
N ALA A 116 4.76 -7.14 13.85
CA ALA A 116 4.57 -6.12 12.82
C ALA A 116 3.54 -6.57 11.77
N ILE A 117 3.62 -7.81 11.28
CA ILE A 117 2.67 -8.39 10.34
C ILE A 117 1.26 -8.40 10.95
N GLU A 118 1.10 -8.93 12.16
CA GLU A 118 -0.20 -9.01 12.84
C GLU A 118 -0.81 -7.62 13.05
N LYS A 119 -0.02 -6.67 13.53
CA LYS A 119 -0.43 -5.27 13.73
C LYS A 119 -0.97 -4.66 12.43
N GLU A 120 -0.27 -4.88 11.30
CA GLU A 120 -0.66 -4.27 10.02
C GLU A 120 -1.90 -4.93 9.43
N ILE A 121 -2.05 -6.25 9.53
CA ILE A 121 -3.26 -6.96 9.10
C ILE A 121 -4.46 -6.49 9.94
N ILE A 122 -4.34 -6.47 11.28
CA ILE A 122 -5.41 -6.02 12.18
C ILE A 122 -5.78 -4.55 11.94
N SER A 123 -4.78 -3.68 11.77
CA SER A 123 -5.02 -2.25 11.54
C SER A 123 -5.75 -1.99 10.22
N ARG A 124 -5.49 -2.81 9.20
CA ARG A 124 -6.19 -2.73 7.91
C ARG A 124 -7.60 -3.27 7.95
N GLU A 125 -7.84 -4.35 8.69
CA GLU A 125 -9.20 -4.84 8.90
C GLU A 125 -10.08 -3.83 9.64
N ARG A 126 -9.56 -3.22 10.70
CA ARG A 126 -10.26 -2.14 11.42
C ARG A 126 -10.57 -0.99 10.46
N ARG A 127 -9.57 -0.51 9.72
CA ARG A 127 -9.77 0.55 8.72
C ARG A 127 -10.76 0.16 7.63
N PHE A 128 -10.79 -1.09 7.22
CA PHE A 128 -11.74 -1.58 6.20
C PHE A 128 -13.15 -1.74 6.76
N LYS A 129 -13.30 -2.17 8.03
CA LYS A 129 -14.59 -2.21 8.74
C LYS A 129 -15.12 -0.80 8.99
N ASP A 130 -14.29 0.08 9.55
CA ASP A 130 -14.62 1.49 9.79
C ASP A 130 -15.00 2.17 8.48
N TRP A 131 -14.23 1.92 7.41
CA TRP A 131 -14.51 2.46 6.09
C TRP A 131 -15.85 1.99 5.50
N LYS A 132 -16.27 0.74 5.74
CA LYS A 132 -17.59 0.24 5.31
C LYS A 132 -18.74 0.87 6.09
N THR A 133 -18.52 1.23 7.35
CA THR A 133 -19.52 1.83 8.25
C THR A 133 -19.56 3.35 8.19
N GLU A 134 -18.48 3.99 7.72
CA GLU A 134 -18.37 5.45 7.61
C GLU A 134 -19.24 6.01 6.48
N GLY A 135 -19.98 7.05 6.81
CA GLY A 135 -20.75 7.81 5.83
C GLY A 135 -19.86 8.62 4.87
N PRO A 136 -20.44 9.15 3.77
CA PRO A 136 -19.70 9.95 2.80
C PRO A 136 -19.01 11.17 3.42
N LYS A 137 -19.63 11.80 4.43
CA LYS A 137 -19.09 12.98 5.10
C LYS A 137 -17.83 12.67 5.90
N GLU A 138 -17.86 11.63 6.71
CA GLU A 138 -16.70 11.19 7.51
C GLU A 138 -15.51 10.82 6.63
N LYS A 139 -15.77 10.14 5.51
CA LYS A 139 -14.73 9.82 4.52
C LYS A 139 -14.14 11.06 3.87
N PHE A 140 -15.00 12.02 3.50
CA PHE A 140 -14.57 13.29 2.92
C PHE A 140 -13.74 14.12 3.91
N ASP A 141 -14.08 14.10 5.18
CA ASP A 141 -13.37 14.86 6.23
C ASP A 141 -11.95 14.34 6.48
N LYS A 142 -11.68 13.07 6.20
CA LYS A 142 -10.32 12.48 6.24
C LYS A 142 -9.39 12.94 5.13
N LEU A 143 -9.92 13.56 4.08
CA LEU A 143 -9.11 14.12 3.01
C LEU A 143 -8.33 15.35 3.48
N THR A 144 -7.08 15.47 3.03
CA THR A 144 -6.33 16.72 3.19
C THR A 144 -7.02 17.85 2.42
N TYR A 145 -6.77 19.09 2.81
CA TYR A 145 -7.31 20.26 2.11
C TYR A 145 -7.02 20.20 0.59
N ARG A 146 -5.79 19.84 0.21
CA ARG A 146 -5.39 19.70 -1.19
C ARG A 146 -6.14 18.58 -1.92
N GLN A 147 -6.38 17.47 -1.27
CA GLN A 147 -7.16 16.38 -1.86
C GLN A 147 -8.63 16.77 -2.05
N LYS A 148 -9.24 17.47 -1.08
CA LYS A 148 -10.61 17.99 -1.18
C LYS A 148 -10.75 18.92 -2.38
N GLN A 149 -9.85 19.89 -2.52
CA GLN A 149 -9.84 20.84 -3.64
C GLN A 149 -9.67 20.11 -4.97
N LEU A 150 -8.66 19.25 -5.09
CA LEU A 150 -8.35 18.51 -6.31
C LEU A 150 -9.51 17.60 -6.74
N LEU A 151 -10.08 16.81 -5.82
CA LEU A 151 -11.21 15.93 -6.16
C LEU A 151 -12.46 16.72 -6.55
N THR A 152 -12.68 17.88 -5.94
CA THR A 152 -13.79 18.76 -6.31
C THR A 152 -13.61 19.30 -7.73
N ASP A 153 -12.41 19.67 -8.11
CA ASP A 153 -12.11 20.19 -9.45
C ASP A 153 -12.19 19.08 -10.51
N ILE A 154 -11.72 17.87 -10.20
CA ILE A 154 -11.89 16.69 -11.07
C ILE A 154 -13.39 16.39 -11.29
N ALA A 155 -14.20 16.44 -10.24
CA ALA A 155 -15.63 16.21 -10.34
C ALA A 155 -16.36 17.28 -11.18
N LYS A 156 -15.81 18.50 -11.28
CA LYS A 156 -16.26 19.56 -12.18
C LYS A 156 -15.78 19.39 -13.63
N GLY A 157 -14.94 18.37 -13.90
CA GLY A 157 -14.39 18.13 -15.23
C GLY A 157 -13.13 18.94 -15.55
N VAL A 158 -12.49 19.56 -14.56
CA VAL A 158 -11.24 20.30 -14.78
C VAL A 158 -10.12 19.31 -15.16
N PRO A 159 -9.44 19.50 -16.31
CA PRO A 159 -8.34 18.61 -16.70
C PRO A 159 -7.17 18.64 -15.74
N SER A 160 -6.51 17.49 -15.51
CA SER A 160 -5.37 17.35 -14.58
C SER A 160 -4.24 18.34 -14.85
N ARG A 161 -4.04 18.73 -16.10
CA ARG A 161 -3.01 19.73 -16.48
C ARG A 161 -3.32 21.09 -15.86
N PHE A 162 -4.56 21.58 -15.95
CA PHE A 162 -4.96 22.86 -15.35
C PHE A 162 -4.89 22.82 -13.82
N ILE A 163 -5.23 21.69 -13.21
CA ILE A 163 -5.09 21.49 -11.76
C ILE A 163 -3.61 21.54 -11.37
N ALA A 164 -2.71 20.91 -12.14
CA ALA A 164 -1.28 20.90 -11.91
C ALA A 164 -0.71 22.33 -11.95
N ASP A 165 -1.05 23.09 -12.97
CA ASP A 165 -0.63 24.48 -13.15
C ASP A 165 -1.15 25.37 -12.01
N HIS A 166 -2.42 25.25 -11.65
CA HIS A 166 -3.06 26.05 -10.58
C HIS A 166 -2.47 25.75 -9.20
N LEU A 167 -2.14 24.49 -8.93
CA LEU A 167 -1.58 24.05 -7.63
C LEU A 167 -0.05 24.10 -7.60
N ASN A 168 0.60 24.49 -8.69
CA ASN A 168 2.06 24.52 -8.89
C ASN A 168 2.73 23.17 -8.50
N ILE A 169 2.21 22.08 -9.05
CA ILE A 169 2.69 20.71 -8.85
C ILE A 169 2.75 19.96 -10.18
N SER A 170 3.46 18.84 -10.24
CA SER A 170 3.49 18.01 -11.45
C SER A 170 2.16 17.29 -11.69
N ILE A 171 1.85 16.97 -12.97
CA ILE A 171 0.68 16.14 -13.34
C ILE A 171 0.75 14.79 -12.60
N ARG A 172 1.94 14.19 -12.48
CA ARG A 172 2.17 12.94 -11.72
C ARG A 172 1.73 13.11 -10.25
N THR A 173 2.00 14.26 -9.65
CA THR A 173 1.57 14.57 -8.28
C THR A 173 0.05 14.72 -8.19
N VAL A 174 -0.58 15.33 -9.19
CA VAL A 174 -2.05 15.43 -9.29
C VAL A 174 -2.68 14.04 -9.33
N GLU A 175 -2.20 13.16 -10.22
CA GLU A 175 -2.71 11.80 -10.34
C GLU A 175 -2.53 10.99 -9.06
N ARG A 176 -1.40 11.13 -8.38
CA ARG A 176 -1.16 10.50 -7.06
C ARG A 176 -2.17 10.99 -6.01
N HIS A 177 -2.41 12.29 -5.91
CA HIS A 177 -3.42 12.85 -5.00
C HIS A 177 -4.82 12.42 -5.36
N ARG A 178 -5.15 12.34 -6.66
CA ARG A 178 -6.42 11.83 -7.17
C ARG A 178 -6.64 10.40 -6.72
N GLN A 179 -5.69 9.50 -7.00
CA GLN A 179 -5.78 8.08 -6.64
C GLN A 179 -5.96 7.89 -5.13
N ASN A 180 -5.13 8.56 -4.33
CA ASN A 180 -5.22 8.48 -2.87
C ASN A 180 -6.55 9.04 -2.34
N GLY A 181 -7.01 10.16 -2.86
CA GLY A 181 -8.27 10.76 -2.44
C GLY A 181 -9.47 9.92 -2.84
N MET A 182 -9.52 9.40 -4.08
CA MET A 182 -10.57 8.50 -4.53
C MET A 182 -10.62 7.21 -3.69
N ARG A 183 -9.46 6.67 -3.32
CA ARG A 183 -9.36 5.51 -2.43
C ARG A 183 -9.95 5.80 -1.04
N ILE A 184 -9.67 6.97 -0.44
CA ILE A 184 -10.24 7.39 0.85
C ILE A 184 -11.76 7.52 0.75
N CYS A 185 -12.27 8.07 -0.34
CA CYS A 185 -13.70 8.18 -0.61
C CYS A 185 -14.36 6.84 -0.94
N GLY A 186 -13.59 5.83 -1.36
CA GLY A 186 -14.09 4.52 -1.78
C GLY A 186 -14.73 4.52 -3.15
N VAL A 187 -14.26 5.37 -4.04
CA VAL A 187 -14.77 5.51 -5.40
C VAL A 187 -13.70 5.10 -6.41
N LYS A 188 -14.13 4.46 -7.50
CA LYS A 188 -13.23 3.93 -8.54
C LYS A 188 -13.27 4.74 -9.83
N SER A 189 -14.30 5.56 -10.02
CA SER A 189 -14.49 6.34 -11.23
C SER A 189 -14.85 7.79 -10.92
N THR A 190 -14.68 8.69 -11.89
CA THR A 190 -15.10 10.10 -11.78
C THR A 190 -16.62 10.20 -11.60
N GLN A 191 -17.38 9.30 -12.21
CA GLN A 191 -18.83 9.23 -12.05
C GLN A 191 -19.22 8.94 -10.59
N GLU A 192 -18.60 7.92 -9.99
CA GLU A 192 -18.81 7.59 -8.57
C GLU A 192 -18.35 8.72 -7.65
N LEU A 193 -17.27 9.44 -8.01
CA LEU A 193 -16.81 10.61 -7.26
C LEU A 193 -17.87 11.73 -7.26
N ILE A 194 -18.50 12.00 -8.39
CA ILE A 194 -19.56 13.02 -8.49
C ILE A 194 -20.74 12.65 -7.59
N GLU A 195 -21.17 11.39 -7.62
CA GLU A 195 -22.26 10.90 -6.77
C GLU A 195 -21.89 10.94 -5.28
N PHE A 196 -20.67 10.56 -4.95
CA PHE A 196 -20.14 10.64 -3.60
C PHE A 196 -20.16 12.09 -3.08
N LEU A 197 -19.66 13.05 -3.86
CA LEU A 197 -19.62 14.47 -3.46
C LEU A 197 -21.02 15.09 -3.33
N ARG A 198 -22.00 14.58 -4.07
CA ARG A 198 -23.41 14.98 -3.88
C ARG A 198 -23.92 14.57 -2.50
N LYS A 199 -23.62 13.32 -2.09
CA LYS A 199 -24.02 12.78 -0.77
C LYS A 199 -23.31 13.46 0.41
N VAL A 200 -22.13 14.03 0.20
CA VAL A 200 -21.39 14.80 1.22
C VAL A 200 -22.06 16.15 1.51
N LYS A 201 -22.78 16.72 0.53
CA LYS A 201 -23.41 18.05 0.64
C LYS A 201 -24.83 18.00 1.21
N THR A 202 -25.41 16.80 1.33
CA THR A 202 -26.72 16.56 1.92
C THR A 202 -26.59 16.24 3.39
#